data_82ba62f8e901c82013f83907cb635440
#
_entry.id   82ba62f8e901c82013f83907cb635440
#
_cell.length_a   1.000
_cell.length_b   1.000
_cell.length_c   1.000
_cell.angle_alpha   90.00
_cell.angle_beta   90.00
_cell.angle_gamma   90.00
#
_symmetry.space_group_name_H-M   'P 1'
#
loop_
_entity.id
_entity.type
_entity.pdbx_description
1 polymer ?
#
loop_
_entity_poly.entity_id
_entity_poly.type
_entity_poly.pdbx_seq_one_letter_code
_entity_poly.pdbx_strand_id
1 'polypeptide(L)'
;MEEEKSHPEYNKSALEMTKIIQNPYKEIAEKQNGFFNFSFPESLDWLQKKGRILFGDNFTVFEDDHELIYKLLVYAIGDFENTARHNLSLKKGILMNGPVGCGKTSLMTLIKAFFPNEKQYTLKSVREITFEFEKEGFRIISRYSNLAFCDSPYSRTNKAFCFDDLGIEQPIKYFGNECNVMAEILLSRYDLFIQKGILTHITTNLSAPELESMYGSRVRSRMREMFNLVAFERNAKDKRV
;
A
#
# COMPACT_ATOMS: atom_id res chain seq x y z
N MET A 1 32.01 -20.99 27.95
CA MET A 1 32.22 -20.31 26.65
C MET A 1 31.13 -20.83 25.73
N GLU A 2 30.00 -20.16 25.77
CA GLU A 2 28.85 -20.43 24.88
C GLU A 2 28.99 -19.50 23.68
N GLU A 3 29.05 -20.09 22.49
CA GLU A 3 29.09 -19.36 21.23
C GLU A 3 27.71 -18.77 20.95
N GLU A 4 27.59 -17.44 20.99
CA GLU A 4 26.48 -16.70 20.46
C GLU A 4 26.37 -16.94 18.95
N LYS A 5 25.36 -17.74 18.56
CA LYS A 5 24.96 -17.84 17.16
C LYS A 5 24.26 -16.53 16.75
N SER A 6 25.01 -15.68 16.06
CA SER A 6 24.48 -14.50 15.39
C SER A 6 23.41 -14.88 14.37
N HIS A 7 22.20 -14.40 14.57
CA HIS A 7 21.15 -14.45 13.56
C HIS A 7 21.52 -13.56 12.35
N PRO A 8 21.38 -14.03 11.11
CA PRO A 8 21.70 -13.22 9.95
C PRO A 8 20.67 -12.13 9.72
N GLU A 9 21.19 -10.93 9.63
CA GLU A 9 20.73 -9.65 9.15
C GLU A 9 19.37 -9.57 8.44
N TYR A 10 18.34 -9.17 9.19
CA TYR A 10 17.10 -8.62 8.68
C TYR A 10 17.24 -7.10 8.46
N ASN A 11 18.09 -6.68 7.54
CA ASN A 11 18.18 -5.26 7.15
C ASN A 11 18.62 -5.11 5.69
N LYS A 12 17.83 -5.69 4.76
CA LYS A 12 17.94 -5.27 3.37
C LYS A 12 17.16 -3.95 3.23
N SER A 13 17.86 -2.89 2.82
CA SER A 13 17.25 -1.58 2.61
C SER A 13 16.11 -1.66 1.61
N ALA A 14 15.10 -0.78 1.73
CA ALA A 14 13.98 -0.71 0.78
C ALA A 14 14.45 -0.58 -0.69
N LEU A 15 15.65 -0.03 -0.91
CA LEU A 15 16.30 0.07 -2.22
C LEU A 15 16.79 -1.30 -2.74
N GLU A 16 17.31 -2.16 -1.87
CA GLU A 16 17.74 -3.52 -2.23
C GLU A 16 16.54 -4.42 -2.51
N MET A 17 15.47 -4.30 -1.72
CA MET A 17 14.20 -5.01 -1.99
C MET A 17 13.62 -4.62 -3.36
N THR A 18 13.70 -3.35 -3.75
CA THR A 18 13.22 -2.89 -5.07
C THR A 18 14.06 -3.45 -6.23
N LYS A 19 15.36 -3.74 -6.00
CA LYS A 19 16.23 -4.38 -7.01
C LYS A 19 15.99 -5.88 -7.16
N ILE A 20 15.48 -6.54 -6.12
CA ILE A 20 15.19 -7.98 -6.10
C ILE A 20 13.87 -8.29 -6.82
N ILE A 21 12.89 -7.39 -6.76
CA ILE A 21 11.64 -7.52 -7.50
C ILE A 21 11.91 -7.11 -8.95
N GLN A 22 12.18 -8.09 -9.81
CA GLN A 22 12.26 -7.86 -11.25
C GLN A 22 10.89 -7.42 -11.76
N ASN A 23 10.88 -6.71 -12.86
CA ASN A 23 9.68 -6.08 -13.41
C ASN A 23 8.80 -7.13 -14.12
N PRO A 24 7.55 -7.37 -13.70
CA PRO A 24 6.66 -8.35 -14.33
C PRO A 24 6.40 -8.04 -15.81
N TYR A 25 6.48 -6.77 -16.22
CA TYR A 25 6.39 -6.35 -17.64
C TYR A 25 7.50 -6.93 -18.52
N LYS A 26 8.62 -7.36 -17.94
CA LYS A 26 9.73 -8.00 -18.66
C LYS A 26 9.73 -9.52 -18.54
N GLU A 27 9.12 -10.05 -17.47
CA GLU A 27 9.20 -11.48 -17.15
C GLU A 27 8.00 -12.29 -17.65
N ILE A 28 6.78 -11.71 -17.54
CA ILE A 28 5.54 -12.45 -17.78
C ILE A 28 4.55 -11.71 -18.68
N ALA A 29 4.80 -10.44 -19.04
CA ALA A 29 3.88 -9.72 -19.92
C ALA A 29 4.16 -10.03 -21.38
N GLU A 30 3.10 -10.35 -22.12
CA GLU A 30 3.13 -10.40 -23.58
C GLU A 30 2.82 -9.02 -24.17
N LYS A 31 3.64 -8.58 -25.13
CA LYS A 31 3.38 -7.32 -25.84
C LYS A 31 2.65 -7.59 -27.13
N GLN A 32 1.39 -7.16 -27.22
CA GLN A 32 0.57 -7.30 -28.42
C GLN A 32 -0.09 -5.95 -28.77
N ASN A 33 0.03 -5.53 -30.02
CA ASN A 33 -0.56 -4.27 -30.52
C ASN A 33 -0.22 -3.01 -29.68
N GLY A 34 0.99 -2.98 -29.09
CA GLY A 34 1.40 -1.84 -28.24
C GLY A 34 0.96 -1.91 -26.79
N PHE A 35 0.15 -2.89 -26.41
CA PHE A 35 -0.31 -3.13 -25.07
C PHE A 35 0.41 -4.29 -24.40
N PHE A 36 0.47 -4.28 -23.09
CA PHE A 36 0.96 -5.39 -22.29
C PHE A 36 -0.23 -6.22 -21.80
N ASN A 37 -0.24 -7.50 -22.13
CA ASN A 37 -1.20 -8.48 -21.66
C ASN A 37 -0.58 -9.33 -20.57
N PHE A 38 -1.33 -9.60 -19.51
CA PHE A 38 -0.92 -10.44 -18.40
C PHE A 38 -1.86 -11.64 -18.28
N SER A 39 -1.28 -12.83 -18.25
CA SER A 39 -1.98 -14.03 -17.87
C SER A 39 -2.17 -14.05 -16.34
N PHE A 40 -3.41 -14.29 -15.88
CA PHE A 40 -3.68 -14.34 -14.44
C PHE A 40 -2.95 -15.49 -13.73
N PRO A 41 -2.95 -16.75 -14.26
CA PRO A 41 -2.17 -17.83 -13.69
C PRO A 41 -0.67 -17.51 -13.58
N GLU A 42 -0.06 -16.96 -14.62
CA GLU A 42 1.36 -16.57 -14.61
C GLU A 42 1.65 -15.42 -13.62
N SER A 43 0.68 -14.51 -13.46
CA SER A 43 0.77 -13.45 -12.46
C SER A 43 0.74 -14.01 -11.03
N LEU A 44 -0.09 -15.03 -10.76
CA LEU A 44 -0.12 -15.72 -9.47
C LEU A 44 1.21 -16.44 -9.19
N ASP A 45 1.74 -17.15 -10.18
CA ASP A 45 3.04 -17.83 -10.08
C ASP A 45 4.17 -16.83 -9.82
N TRP A 46 4.13 -15.70 -10.50
CA TRP A 46 5.09 -14.62 -10.30
C TRP A 46 5.01 -14.06 -8.87
N LEU A 47 3.79 -13.76 -8.38
CA LEU A 47 3.57 -13.30 -7.00
C LEU A 47 4.06 -14.32 -5.98
N GLN A 48 3.78 -15.60 -6.19
CA GLN A 48 4.24 -16.70 -5.34
C GLN A 48 5.77 -16.76 -5.28
N LYS A 49 6.45 -16.73 -6.44
CA LYS A 49 7.93 -16.77 -6.52
C LYS A 49 8.57 -15.55 -5.86
N LYS A 50 8.07 -14.36 -6.17
CA LYS A 50 8.61 -13.12 -5.58
C LYS A 50 8.28 -12.98 -4.10
N GLY A 51 7.12 -13.45 -3.68
CA GLY A 51 6.74 -13.51 -2.28
C GLY A 51 7.68 -14.38 -1.45
N ARG A 52 8.05 -15.56 -1.97
CA ARG A 52 9.05 -16.41 -1.31
C ARG A 52 10.43 -15.76 -1.18
N ILE A 53 10.86 -15.04 -2.21
CA ILE A 53 12.14 -14.30 -2.17
C ILE A 53 12.13 -13.19 -1.09
N LEU A 54 10.99 -12.52 -0.91
CA LEU A 54 10.90 -11.36 0.00
C LEU A 54 10.53 -11.73 1.43
N PHE A 55 9.65 -12.73 1.60
CA PHE A 55 9.01 -13.03 2.88
C PHE A 55 9.38 -14.43 3.42
N GLY A 56 10.19 -15.20 2.65
CA GLY A 56 10.64 -16.55 3.01
C GLY A 56 9.83 -17.66 2.33
N ASP A 57 10.37 -18.86 2.38
CA ASP A 57 9.88 -20.03 1.63
C ASP A 57 8.44 -20.45 1.99
N ASN A 58 7.98 -20.10 3.18
CA ASN A 58 6.63 -20.39 3.65
C ASN A 58 5.58 -19.45 3.02
N PHE A 59 5.97 -18.39 2.32
CA PHE A 59 5.01 -17.52 1.66
C PHE A 59 4.18 -18.27 0.64
N THR A 60 2.87 -18.17 0.75
CA THR A 60 1.92 -18.84 -0.14
C THR A 60 0.81 -17.90 -0.59
N VAL A 61 0.52 -17.94 -1.89
CA VAL A 61 -0.67 -17.34 -2.48
C VAL A 61 -1.80 -18.37 -2.37
N PHE A 62 -2.82 -18.09 -1.57
CA PHE A 62 -3.93 -18.98 -1.32
C PHE A 62 -5.04 -18.80 -2.35
N GLU A 63 -5.73 -19.88 -2.70
CA GLU A 63 -6.85 -19.84 -3.66
C GLU A 63 -7.98 -18.91 -3.20
N ASP A 64 -8.27 -18.89 -1.89
CA ASP A 64 -9.27 -18.01 -1.29
C ASP A 64 -9.00 -16.50 -1.57
N ASP A 65 -7.76 -16.14 -1.87
CA ASP A 65 -7.38 -14.76 -2.18
C ASP A 65 -7.39 -14.45 -3.68
N HIS A 66 -7.58 -15.42 -4.56
CA HIS A 66 -7.42 -15.23 -6.01
C HIS A 66 -8.34 -14.13 -6.56
N GLU A 67 -9.59 -14.06 -6.11
CA GLU A 67 -10.51 -12.99 -6.56
C GLU A 67 -10.02 -11.60 -6.13
N LEU A 68 -9.54 -11.49 -4.88
CA LEU A 68 -8.99 -10.25 -4.36
C LEU A 68 -7.72 -9.85 -5.12
N ILE A 69 -6.82 -10.80 -5.36
CA ILE A 69 -5.59 -10.59 -6.13
C ILE A 69 -5.91 -10.17 -7.56
N TYR A 70 -6.90 -10.81 -8.21
CA TYR A 70 -7.34 -10.43 -9.54
C TYR A 70 -7.81 -8.96 -9.60
N LYS A 71 -8.65 -8.55 -8.64
CA LYS A 71 -9.10 -7.14 -8.52
C LYS A 71 -7.94 -6.17 -8.40
N LEU A 72 -6.93 -6.51 -7.61
CA LEU A 72 -5.74 -5.68 -7.44
C LEU A 72 -4.87 -5.63 -8.70
N LEU A 73 -4.70 -6.76 -9.39
CA LEU A 73 -3.92 -6.84 -10.63
C LEU A 73 -4.54 -6.00 -11.74
N VAL A 74 -5.85 -6.17 -12.02
CA VAL A 74 -6.53 -5.38 -13.06
C VAL A 74 -6.51 -3.88 -12.75
N TYR A 75 -6.61 -3.52 -11.47
CA TYR A 75 -6.45 -2.13 -11.04
C TYR A 75 -5.01 -1.64 -11.24
N ALA A 76 -4.01 -2.43 -10.87
CA ALA A 76 -2.60 -2.04 -10.94
C ALA A 76 -2.12 -1.81 -12.37
N ILE A 77 -2.49 -2.72 -13.29
CA ILE A 77 -2.13 -2.60 -14.72
C ILE A 77 -2.99 -1.56 -15.47
N GLY A 78 -4.06 -1.06 -14.84
CA GLY A 78 -4.94 -0.05 -15.42
C GLY A 78 -5.93 -0.60 -16.44
N ASP A 79 -6.32 -1.88 -16.34
CA ASP A 79 -7.34 -2.51 -17.18
C ASP A 79 -8.71 -1.88 -16.88
N PHE A 80 -9.10 -0.93 -17.72
CA PHE A 80 -10.31 -0.14 -17.52
C PHE A 80 -11.58 -1.00 -17.53
N GLU A 81 -11.68 -1.97 -18.42
CA GLU A 81 -12.87 -2.78 -18.60
C GLU A 81 -13.09 -3.72 -17.39
N ASN A 82 -12.07 -4.48 -17.01
CA ASN A 82 -12.16 -5.39 -15.88
C ASN A 82 -12.24 -4.65 -14.55
N THR A 83 -11.56 -3.51 -14.41
CA THR A 83 -11.68 -2.66 -13.22
C THR A 83 -13.14 -2.18 -13.03
N ALA A 84 -13.80 -1.74 -14.12
CA ALA A 84 -15.20 -1.31 -14.06
C ALA A 84 -16.15 -2.47 -13.71
N ARG A 85 -15.93 -3.68 -14.27
CA ARG A 85 -16.72 -4.89 -13.94
C ARG A 85 -16.67 -5.25 -12.45
N HIS A 86 -15.56 -4.94 -11.78
CA HIS A 86 -15.38 -5.17 -10.34
C HIS A 86 -15.72 -3.95 -9.48
N ASN A 87 -16.41 -2.93 -10.04
CA ASN A 87 -16.80 -1.70 -9.35
C ASN A 87 -15.61 -0.93 -8.73
N LEU A 88 -14.44 -1.02 -9.36
CA LEU A 88 -13.25 -0.26 -8.98
C LEU A 88 -13.08 0.94 -9.90
N SER A 89 -12.60 2.05 -9.37
CA SER A 89 -12.27 3.26 -10.12
C SER A 89 -10.76 3.45 -10.19
N LEU A 90 -10.20 3.56 -11.38
CA LEU A 90 -8.79 3.90 -11.58
C LEU A 90 -8.41 5.32 -11.11
N LYS A 91 -9.42 6.13 -10.79
CA LYS A 91 -9.26 7.49 -10.23
C LYS A 91 -9.19 7.51 -8.71
N LYS A 92 -9.42 6.39 -8.03
CA LYS A 92 -9.38 6.23 -6.57
C LYS A 92 -8.21 5.34 -6.18
N GLY A 93 -7.63 5.58 -5.02
CA GLY A 93 -6.67 4.65 -4.42
C GLY A 93 -7.32 3.35 -3.93
N ILE A 94 -6.52 2.48 -3.32
CA ILE A 94 -6.98 1.23 -2.69
C ILE A 94 -6.96 1.41 -1.17
N LEU A 95 -8.08 1.09 -0.52
CA LEU A 95 -8.14 0.79 0.91
C LEU A 95 -8.27 -0.73 1.04
N MET A 96 -7.16 -1.37 1.41
CA MET A 96 -7.13 -2.81 1.64
C MET A 96 -7.46 -3.09 3.11
N ASN A 97 -8.58 -3.78 3.32
CA ASN A 97 -9.05 -4.15 4.65
C ASN A 97 -8.96 -5.67 4.87
N GLY A 98 -8.74 -6.08 6.11
CA GLY A 98 -8.76 -7.49 6.49
C GLY A 98 -8.14 -7.75 7.85
N PRO A 99 -8.34 -8.96 8.41
CA PRO A 99 -7.83 -9.31 9.74
C PRO A 99 -6.31 -9.20 9.84
N VAL A 100 -5.81 -9.20 11.06
CA VAL A 100 -4.36 -9.23 11.34
C VAL A 100 -3.80 -10.54 10.77
N GLY A 101 -2.62 -10.47 10.13
CA GLY A 101 -1.94 -11.64 9.57
C GLY A 101 -2.45 -12.14 8.21
N CYS A 102 -3.54 -11.61 7.64
CA CYS A 102 -4.10 -12.08 6.36
C CYS A 102 -3.25 -11.75 5.12
N GLY A 103 -2.15 -11.00 5.24
CA GLY A 103 -1.21 -10.74 4.13
C GLY A 103 -1.36 -9.39 3.43
N LYS A 104 -2.06 -8.40 4.00
CA LYS A 104 -2.26 -7.05 3.41
C LYS A 104 -0.96 -6.38 2.95
N THR A 105 -0.02 -6.24 3.88
CA THR A 105 1.28 -5.60 3.64
C THR A 105 2.08 -6.32 2.56
N SER A 106 2.15 -7.66 2.64
CA SER A 106 2.86 -8.49 1.68
C SER A 106 2.27 -8.34 0.28
N LEU A 107 0.94 -8.38 0.18
CA LEU A 107 0.26 -8.25 -1.10
C LEU A 107 0.44 -6.85 -1.70
N MET A 108 0.30 -5.77 -0.91
CA MET A 108 0.59 -4.42 -1.40
C MET A 108 2.05 -4.25 -1.81
N THR A 109 2.99 -4.89 -1.13
CA THR A 109 4.40 -4.87 -1.52
C THR A 109 4.63 -5.51 -2.90
N LEU A 110 4.00 -6.66 -3.15
CA LEU A 110 4.16 -7.41 -4.42
C LEU A 110 3.42 -6.76 -5.58
N ILE A 111 2.16 -6.37 -5.38
CA ILE A 111 1.30 -5.76 -6.41
C ILE A 111 1.88 -4.44 -6.91
N LYS A 112 2.64 -3.73 -6.10
CA LYS A 112 3.33 -2.50 -6.51
C LYS A 112 4.11 -2.65 -7.82
N ALA A 113 4.70 -3.82 -8.08
CA ALA A 113 5.49 -4.07 -9.28
C ALA A 113 4.67 -4.04 -10.58
N PHE A 114 3.35 -4.29 -10.49
CA PHE A 114 2.42 -4.24 -11.63
C PHE A 114 1.93 -2.82 -11.96
N PHE A 115 2.18 -1.84 -11.11
CA PHE A 115 1.89 -0.45 -11.43
C PHE A 115 2.92 0.09 -12.44
N PRO A 116 2.50 0.89 -13.43
CA PRO A 116 3.42 1.67 -14.23
C PRO A 116 4.32 2.54 -13.33
N ASN A 117 5.55 2.78 -13.74
CA ASN A 117 6.56 3.46 -12.91
C ASN A 117 6.07 4.80 -12.34
N GLU A 118 5.32 5.57 -13.12
CA GLU A 118 4.76 6.87 -12.73
C GLU A 118 3.62 6.78 -11.71
N LYS A 119 3.02 5.60 -11.54
CA LYS A 119 1.93 5.32 -10.59
C LYS A 119 2.37 4.48 -9.39
N GLN A 120 3.64 4.09 -9.34
CA GLN A 120 4.16 3.34 -8.20
C GLN A 120 4.11 4.19 -6.93
N TYR A 121 3.83 3.55 -5.82
CA TYR A 121 3.74 4.18 -4.51
C TYR A 121 4.89 3.78 -3.60
N THR A 122 5.15 4.60 -2.59
CA THR A 122 6.03 4.25 -1.47
C THR A 122 5.19 3.65 -0.35
N LEU A 123 5.50 2.40 0.05
CA LEU A 123 4.90 1.79 1.23
C LEU A 123 5.55 2.43 2.46
N LYS A 124 4.74 2.90 3.41
CA LYS A 124 5.21 3.55 4.62
C LYS A 124 4.35 3.15 5.81
N SER A 125 4.99 2.57 6.81
CA SER A 125 4.31 2.20 8.06
C SER A 125 3.80 3.44 8.79
N VAL A 126 2.54 3.41 9.19
CA VAL A 126 1.92 4.47 9.99
C VAL A 126 2.64 4.64 11.32
N ARG A 127 3.09 3.54 11.92
CA ARG A 127 3.88 3.56 13.16
C ARG A 127 5.20 4.34 13.00
N GLU A 128 5.89 4.18 11.86
CA GLU A 128 7.10 4.95 11.61
C GLU A 128 6.82 6.44 11.45
N ILE A 129 5.70 6.80 10.79
CA ILE A 129 5.27 8.19 10.63
C ILE A 129 5.04 8.84 12.00
N THR A 130 4.42 8.11 12.93
CA THR A 130 4.22 8.60 14.31
C THR A 130 5.53 8.84 15.04
N PHE A 131 6.50 7.94 14.92
CA PHE A 131 7.84 8.15 15.52
C PHE A 131 8.61 9.32 14.86
N GLU A 132 8.44 9.52 13.57
CA GLU A 132 9.00 10.70 12.90
C GLU A 132 8.34 11.99 13.43
N PHE A 133 7.01 11.97 13.66
CA PHE A 133 6.29 13.12 14.18
C PHE A 133 6.73 13.49 15.60
N GLU A 134 7.00 12.51 16.47
CA GLU A 134 7.56 12.77 17.80
C GLU A 134 8.87 13.57 17.74
N LYS A 135 9.69 13.33 16.72
CA LYS A 135 10.99 13.98 16.54
C LYS A 135 10.92 15.32 15.83
N GLU A 136 10.08 15.44 14.78
CA GLU A 136 10.10 16.55 13.84
C GLU A 136 8.80 17.38 13.86
N GLY A 137 7.78 16.95 14.58
CA GLY A 137 6.51 17.67 14.74
C GLY A 137 5.72 17.82 13.43
N PHE A 138 4.98 18.92 13.32
CA PHE A 138 4.05 19.18 12.22
C PHE A 138 4.67 19.19 10.81
N ARG A 139 6.00 19.27 10.69
CA ARG A 139 6.69 19.14 9.41
C ARG A 139 6.43 17.80 8.74
N ILE A 140 6.19 16.74 9.52
CA ILE A 140 5.89 15.40 9.03
C ILE A 140 4.58 15.36 8.25
N ILE A 141 3.54 16.08 8.71
CA ILE A 141 2.27 16.18 7.99
C ILE A 141 2.52 16.72 6.57
N SER A 142 3.29 17.79 6.44
CA SER A 142 3.64 18.34 5.13
C SER A 142 4.51 17.39 4.30
N ARG A 143 5.47 16.68 4.93
CA ARG A 143 6.34 15.70 4.27
C ARG A 143 5.55 14.59 3.58
N TYR A 144 4.48 14.10 4.20
CA TYR A 144 3.64 13.04 3.65
C TYR A 144 2.44 13.55 2.85
N SER A 145 2.31 14.86 2.68
CA SER A 145 1.26 15.50 1.89
C SER A 145 1.81 16.46 0.85
N ASN A 146 1.67 17.77 1.02
CA ASN A 146 1.97 18.78 0.01
C ASN A 146 3.46 18.93 -0.34
N LEU A 147 4.38 18.50 0.55
CA LEU A 147 5.81 18.46 0.27
C LEU A 147 6.29 17.08 -0.23
N ALA A 148 5.39 16.11 -0.36
CA ALA A 148 5.72 14.78 -0.88
C ALA A 148 5.76 14.82 -2.41
N PHE A 149 6.96 14.81 -3.00
CA PHE A 149 7.13 14.81 -4.45
C PHE A 149 8.36 14.01 -4.88
N CYS A 150 8.34 13.57 -6.14
CA CYS A 150 9.50 13.05 -6.84
C CYS A 150 9.96 14.12 -7.82
N ASP A 151 11.24 14.48 -7.78
CA ASP A 151 11.86 15.28 -8.80
C ASP A 151 12.34 14.37 -9.94
N SER A 152 11.96 14.69 -11.17
CA SER A 152 12.52 14.13 -12.38
C SER A 152 13.15 15.26 -13.21
N PRO A 153 14.08 14.95 -14.14
CA PRO A 153 14.67 15.99 -14.99
C PRO A 153 13.64 16.79 -15.80
N TYR A 154 12.44 16.26 -15.97
CA TYR A 154 11.40 16.83 -16.82
C TYR A 154 10.15 17.30 -16.06
N SER A 155 9.93 16.82 -14.85
CA SER A 155 8.77 17.24 -14.06
C SER A 155 8.93 16.92 -12.57
N ARG A 156 8.26 17.73 -11.75
CA ARG A 156 8.08 17.48 -10.33
C ARG A 156 6.68 16.92 -10.09
N THR A 157 6.59 15.66 -9.67
CA THR A 157 5.32 14.97 -9.42
C THR A 157 5.16 14.64 -7.94
N ASN A 158 3.93 14.71 -7.43
CA ASN A 158 3.66 14.30 -6.07
C ASN A 158 3.80 12.78 -5.94
N LYS A 159 4.42 12.33 -4.84
CA LYS A 159 4.53 10.91 -4.50
C LYS A 159 3.18 10.31 -4.13
N ALA A 160 2.85 9.17 -4.73
CA ALA A 160 1.85 8.29 -4.18
C ALA A 160 2.43 7.51 -2.98
N PHE A 161 1.60 7.31 -1.95
CA PHE A 161 1.94 6.50 -0.77
C PHE A 161 0.93 5.38 -0.60
N CYS A 162 1.40 4.28 -0.02
CA CYS A 162 0.57 3.30 0.65
C CYS A 162 0.90 3.38 2.15
N PHE A 163 -0.02 3.92 2.93
CA PHE A 163 0.11 3.97 4.39
C PHE A 163 -0.32 2.62 4.96
N ASP A 164 0.66 1.93 5.54
CA ASP A 164 0.50 0.56 6.00
C ASP A 164 0.13 0.50 7.47
N ASP A 165 -0.83 -0.38 7.78
CA ASP A 165 -1.40 -0.61 9.12
C ASP A 165 -2.02 0.65 9.75
N LEU A 166 -2.85 1.38 8.96
CA LEU A 166 -3.62 2.50 9.49
C LEU A 166 -4.53 2.03 10.65
N GLY A 167 -4.42 2.71 11.78
CA GLY A 167 -5.16 2.41 13.00
C GLY A 167 -4.35 1.76 14.11
N ILE A 168 -3.04 1.52 13.89
CA ILE A 168 -2.14 1.01 14.92
C ILE A 168 -1.58 2.13 15.82
N GLU A 169 -1.58 3.36 15.28
CA GLU A 169 -1.03 4.51 15.97
C GLU A 169 -1.95 5.01 17.10
N GLN A 170 -1.33 5.63 18.09
CA GLN A 170 -2.02 6.36 19.14
C GLN A 170 -1.92 7.87 18.90
N PRO A 171 -2.92 8.67 19.33
CA PRO A 171 -2.81 10.12 19.32
C PRO A 171 -1.57 10.57 20.10
N ILE A 172 -0.80 11.48 19.51
CA ILE A 172 0.45 11.97 20.11
C ILE A 172 0.27 13.39 20.61
N LYS A 173 0.84 13.67 21.78
CA LYS A 173 0.95 15.03 22.31
C LYS A 173 2.24 15.68 21.84
N TYR A 174 2.13 16.80 21.14
CA TYR A 174 3.27 17.59 20.73
C TYR A 174 3.13 19.00 21.30
N PHE A 175 4.09 19.40 22.16
CA PHE A 175 4.02 20.64 22.95
C PHE A 175 2.68 20.86 23.67
N GLY A 176 2.13 19.80 24.28
CA GLY A 176 0.88 19.86 25.04
C GLY A 176 -0.41 19.77 24.20
N ASN A 177 -0.32 19.85 22.87
CA ASN A 177 -1.46 19.69 21.98
C ASN A 177 -1.55 18.24 21.49
N GLU A 178 -2.74 17.65 21.61
CA GLU A 178 -3.04 16.34 21.05
C GLU A 178 -3.26 16.43 19.54
N CYS A 179 -2.58 15.59 18.78
CA CYS A 179 -2.68 15.57 17.33
C CYS A 179 -2.91 14.14 16.83
N ASN A 180 -3.95 13.93 16.05
CA ASN A 180 -4.11 12.73 15.24
C ASN A 180 -3.37 12.94 13.91
N VAL A 181 -2.09 12.53 13.88
CA VAL A 181 -1.16 12.79 12.77
C VAL A 181 -1.69 12.23 11.45
N MET A 182 -2.22 11.01 11.46
CA MET A 182 -2.72 10.38 10.25
C MET A 182 -4.02 11.02 9.77
N ALA A 183 -4.88 11.48 10.67
CA ALA A 183 -6.06 12.26 10.29
C ALA A 183 -5.66 13.52 9.50
N GLU A 184 -4.69 14.28 9.99
CA GLU A 184 -4.21 15.49 9.31
C GLU A 184 -3.53 15.18 7.98
N ILE A 185 -2.72 14.11 7.90
CA ILE A 185 -2.13 13.66 6.65
C ILE A 185 -3.22 13.29 5.64
N LEU A 186 -4.23 12.52 6.04
CA LEU A 186 -5.31 12.08 5.15
C LEU A 186 -6.17 13.25 4.68
N LEU A 187 -6.45 14.24 5.53
CA LEU A 187 -7.15 15.46 5.13
C LEU A 187 -6.35 16.25 4.08
N SER A 188 -5.07 16.44 4.31
CA SER A 188 -4.19 17.15 3.37
C SER A 188 -4.02 16.38 2.05
N ARG A 189 -3.99 15.05 2.10
CA ARG A 189 -3.94 14.22 0.89
C ARG A 189 -5.26 14.20 0.13
N TYR A 190 -6.40 14.36 0.81
CA TYR A 190 -7.68 14.56 0.13
C TYR A 190 -7.68 15.83 -0.73
N ASP A 191 -7.12 16.94 -0.22
CA ASP A 191 -7.01 18.17 -1.00
C ASP A 191 -6.15 17.96 -2.26
N LEU A 192 -5.05 17.21 -2.15
CA LEU A 192 -4.21 16.83 -3.30
C LEU A 192 -4.94 15.89 -4.27
N PHE A 193 -5.75 14.98 -3.75
CA PHE A 193 -6.59 14.09 -4.56
C PHE A 193 -7.59 14.89 -5.40
N ILE A 194 -8.32 15.81 -4.78
CA ILE A 194 -9.31 16.66 -5.48
C ILE A 194 -8.64 17.60 -6.50
N GLN A 195 -7.53 18.24 -6.13
CA GLN A 195 -6.90 19.27 -6.98
C GLN A 195 -6.04 18.65 -8.11
N LYS A 196 -5.40 17.54 -7.87
CA LYS A 196 -4.35 16.99 -8.74
C LYS A 196 -4.52 15.52 -9.09
N GLY A 197 -5.55 14.82 -8.56
CA GLY A 197 -5.74 13.40 -8.77
C GLY A 197 -4.64 12.52 -8.14
N ILE A 198 -3.94 13.01 -7.09
CA ILE A 198 -2.87 12.26 -6.45
C ILE A 198 -3.46 11.11 -5.63
N LEU A 199 -3.09 9.90 -5.99
CA LEU A 199 -3.59 8.70 -5.33
C LEU A 199 -2.88 8.46 -3.99
N THR A 200 -3.62 7.86 -3.08
CA THR A 200 -3.13 7.33 -1.81
C THR A 200 -3.69 5.91 -1.68
N HIS A 201 -2.88 4.99 -1.14
CA HIS A 201 -3.33 3.65 -0.79
C HIS A 201 -3.22 3.48 0.71
N ILE A 202 -3.99 2.57 1.28
CA ILE A 202 -4.00 2.29 2.73
C ILE A 202 -4.20 0.80 2.94
N THR A 203 -3.54 0.25 3.95
CA THR A 203 -3.94 -1.02 4.56
C THR A 203 -4.45 -0.76 5.97
N THR A 204 -5.45 -1.52 6.42
CA THR A 204 -5.99 -1.41 7.77
C THR A 204 -6.70 -2.71 8.18
N ASN A 205 -6.74 -2.97 9.47
CA ASN A 205 -7.58 -4.02 10.06
C ASN A 205 -8.86 -3.44 10.71
N LEU A 206 -8.99 -2.12 10.73
CA LEU A 206 -10.14 -1.46 11.33
C LEU A 206 -11.39 -1.58 10.44
N SER A 207 -12.52 -1.82 11.06
CA SER A 207 -13.83 -1.70 10.44
C SER A 207 -14.21 -0.23 10.19
N ALA A 208 -15.24 -0.01 9.39
CA ALA A 208 -15.71 1.35 9.09
C ALA A 208 -16.14 2.16 10.33
N PRO A 209 -16.84 1.59 11.34
CA PRO A 209 -17.13 2.28 12.59
C PRO A 209 -15.86 2.62 13.42
N GLU A 210 -14.88 1.71 13.45
CA GLU A 210 -13.62 1.95 14.16
C GLU A 210 -12.80 3.06 13.51
N LEU A 211 -12.74 3.09 12.18
CA LEU A 211 -12.11 4.19 11.42
C LEU A 211 -12.80 5.53 11.73
N GLU A 212 -14.13 5.55 11.81
CA GLU A 212 -14.87 6.76 12.15
C GLU A 212 -14.64 7.20 13.61
N SER A 213 -14.59 6.25 14.53
CA SER A 213 -14.28 6.52 15.95
C SER A 213 -12.88 7.09 16.13
N MET A 214 -11.88 6.58 15.38
CA MET A 214 -10.48 6.96 15.53
C MET A 214 -10.13 8.26 14.80
N TYR A 215 -10.68 8.48 13.61
CA TYR A 215 -10.31 9.60 12.74
C TYR A 215 -11.40 10.66 12.58
N GLY A 216 -12.61 10.38 13.05
CA GLY A 216 -13.77 11.26 12.95
C GLY A 216 -14.54 11.11 11.63
N SER A 217 -15.80 11.53 11.66
CA SER A 217 -16.73 11.43 10.52
C SER A 217 -16.24 12.19 9.28
N ARG A 218 -15.54 13.29 9.46
CA ARG A 218 -14.99 14.11 8.38
C ARG A 218 -13.93 13.35 7.57
N VAL A 219 -12.97 12.70 8.21
CA VAL A 219 -11.96 11.86 7.54
C VAL A 219 -12.64 10.67 6.90
N ARG A 220 -13.55 10.01 7.61
CA ARG A 220 -14.29 8.85 7.11
C ARG A 220 -15.10 9.16 5.84
N SER A 221 -15.74 10.33 5.77
CA SER A 221 -16.46 10.77 4.57
C SER A 221 -15.51 10.91 3.37
N ARG A 222 -14.36 11.55 3.55
CA ARG A 222 -13.36 11.74 2.49
C ARG A 222 -12.72 10.44 2.04
N MET A 223 -12.50 9.50 2.96
CA MET A 223 -12.00 8.17 2.60
C MET A 223 -12.93 7.44 1.62
N ARG A 224 -14.26 7.62 1.71
CA ARG A 224 -15.20 7.03 0.74
C ARG A 224 -15.01 7.58 -0.69
N GLU A 225 -14.60 8.82 -0.81
CA GLU A 225 -14.32 9.44 -2.11
C GLU A 225 -12.95 9.03 -2.65
N MET A 226 -11.94 8.93 -1.77
CA MET A 226 -10.54 8.68 -2.14
C MET A 226 -10.26 7.23 -2.50
N PHE A 227 -11.01 6.25 -1.96
CA PHE A 227 -10.61 4.85 -2.01
C PHE A 227 -11.65 3.92 -2.63
N ASN A 228 -11.14 2.92 -3.35
CA ASN A 228 -11.83 1.67 -3.59
C ASN A 228 -11.60 0.76 -2.38
N LEU A 229 -12.66 0.16 -1.86
CA LEU A 229 -12.54 -0.84 -0.81
C LEU A 229 -12.25 -2.20 -1.45
N VAL A 230 -11.11 -2.78 -1.10
CA VAL A 230 -10.75 -4.17 -1.42
C VAL A 230 -10.50 -4.89 -0.09
N ALA A 231 -11.30 -5.89 0.21
CA ALA A 231 -11.28 -6.52 1.54
C ALA A 231 -11.03 -8.01 1.44
N PHE A 232 -10.18 -8.53 2.33
CA PHE A 232 -10.13 -9.94 2.63
C PHE A 232 -11.42 -10.38 3.31
N GLU A 233 -11.72 -11.65 3.24
CA GLU A 233 -12.82 -12.22 4.01
C GLU A 233 -12.58 -12.03 5.52
N ARG A 234 -13.67 -11.87 6.27
CA ARG A 234 -13.59 -11.62 7.72
C ARG A 234 -12.97 -12.78 8.52
N ASN A 235 -13.08 -13.97 7.99
CA ASN A 235 -12.55 -15.22 8.54
C ASN A 235 -11.20 -15.61 7.90
N ALA A 236 -10.57 -14.74 7.11
CA ALA A 236 -9.27 -15.01 6.53
C ALA A 236 -8.26 -15.34 7.63
N LYS A 237 -7.56 -16.47 7.46
CA LYS A 237 -6.62 -17.01 8.44
C LYS A 237 -5.38 -16.13 8.57
N ASP A 238 -4.76 -16.15 9.75
CA ASP A 238 -3.41 -15.64 9.92
C ASP A 238 -2.45 -16.52 9.10
N LYS A 239 -1.71 -15.91 8.18
CA LYS A 239 -0.78 -16.58 7.23
C LYS A 239 0.67 -16.56 7.70
N ARG A 240 0.91 -16.12 8.94
CA ARG A 240 2.25 -16.05 9.54
C ARG A 240 2.64 -17.35 10.24
N VAL A 241 1.73 -18.30 10.32
CA VAL A 241 1.89 -19.57 11.07
C VAL A 241 2.26 -20.68 10.11
#